data_ba4760123e738e38c5e0f60087ed23e0
#
_entry.id   ba4760123e738e38c5e0f60087ed23e0
#
_cell.length_a   1.000
_cell.length_b   1.000
_cell.length_c   1.000
_cell.angle_alpha   90.00
_cell.angle_beta   90.00
_cell.angle_gamma   90.00
#
_symmetry.space_group_name_H-M   'P 1'
#
loop_
_entity.id
_entity.type
_entity.pdbx_description
1 polymer ?
#
loop_
_entity_poly.entity_id
_entity_poly.type
_entity_poly.pdbx_seq_one_letter_code
_entity_poly.pdbx_strand_id
1 'polypeptide(L)'
;ALDVAAEGVTIADARLPDRPLIYVNKGFERMTGYAVAEVLGRNCRFLQGPETGAEAIAEIRAALADCRECLVEILNYRKDGSTFWNRLSITPVRDPSGEVTHFIGIQSDVTARREAEDGLRESKEALELGLRLAARVQQALLPPPEVAVGGLRIAHVFHPCDELAGDGVGIVTLPGDRLGIYLLDVSGHGVGAALLSFTLNHLLSPTVEGALLTENDGAGPAVVPPARVAERLNRQFPMNRTRQYFTFVYGVMDPASGLFQYVIGGHPAPLLFPTNGPPVAVA
;
A
#
# COMPACT_ATOMS: atom_id res chain seq x y z
N ALA A 1 -36.61 -27.37 -3.74
CA ALA A 1 -35.19 -26.98 -3.98
C ALA A 1 -35.02 -25.46 -3.91
N LEU A 2 -35.90 -24.65 -4.50
CA LEU A 2 -35.78 -23.15 -4.53
C LEU A 2 -35.93 -22.50 -3.15
N ASP A 3 -36.67 -23.08 -2.23
CA ASP A 3 -36.90 -22.52 -0.89
C ASP A 3 -35.70 -22.67 0.08
N VAL A 4 -34.72 -23.50 -0.28
CA VAL A 4 -33.51 -23.72 0.53
C VAL A 4 -32.37 -22.75 0.11
N ALA A 5 -32.50 -22.07 -1.04
CA ALA A 5 -31.49 -21.14 -1.52
C ALA A 5 -31.35 -19.94 -0.56
N ALA A 6 -30.11 -19.53 -0.30
CA ALA A 6 -29.83 -18.31 0.45
C ALA A 6 -30.24 -17.05 -0.37
N GLU A 7 -30.18 -17.17 -1.67
CA GLU A 7 -30.54 -16.12 -2.65
C GLU A 7 -32.06 -15.95 -2.73
N GLY A 8 -32.49 -14.72 -3.01
CA GLY A 8 -33.86 -14.39 -3.33
C GLY A 8 -34.19 -14.80 -4.78
N VAL A 9 -35.21 -15.65 -4.96
CA VAL A 9 -35.70 -16.01 -6.29
C VAL A 9 -37.09 -15.46 -6.47
N THR A 10 -37.32 -14.79 -7.58
CA THR A 10 -38.60 -14.19 -7.96
C THR A 10 -39.02 -14.64 -9.37
N ILE A 11 -40.30 -14.79 -9.63
CA ILE A 11 -40.84 -14.98 -10.98
C ILE A 11 -41.92 -13.94 -11.21
N ALA A 12 -41.80 -13.19 -12.31
CA ALA A 12 -42.80 -12.22 -12.76
C ALA A 12 -43.48 -12.69 -14.06
N ASP A 13 -44.78 -12.50 -14.18
CA ASP A 13 -45.50 -12.81 -15.41
C ASP A 13 -45.30 -11.68 -16.44
N ALA A 14 -44.65 -11.99 -17.55
CA ALA A 14 -44.36 -11.04 -18.61
C ALA A 14 -45.59 -10.60 -19.43
N ARG A 15 -46.63 -11.40 -19.43
CA ARG A 15 -47.84 -11.20 -20.22
C ARG A 15 -48.86 -10.28 -19.55
N LEU A 16 -48.73 -10.12 -18.24
CA LEU A 16 -49.59 -9.25 -17.45
C LEU A 16 -49.12 -7.80 -17.45
N PRO A 17 -50.03 -6.82 -17.41
CA PRO A 17 -49.67 -5.43 -17.21
C PRO A 17 -48.80 -5.26 -15.96
N ASP A 18 -47.75 -4.42 -16.07
CA ASP A 18 -46.83 -4.12 -14.99
C ASP A 18 -45.95 -5.29 -14.51
N ARG A 19 -45.99 -6.46 -15.16
CA ARG A 19 -45.15 -7.65 -14.86
C ARG A 19 -45.15 -7.98 -13.36
N PRO A 20 -46.30 -8.37 -12.77
CA PRO A 20 -46.42 -8.64 -11.35
C PRO A 20 -45.65 -9.92 -10.97
N LEU A 21 -45.14 -9.96 -9.73
CA LEU A 21 -44.59 -11.14 -9.13
C LEU A 21 -45.67 -12.21 -8.94
N ILE A 22 -45.42 -13.41 -9.41
CA ILE A 22 -46.29 -14.58 -9.23
C ILE A 22 -45.68 -15.62 -8.29
N TYR A 23 -44.37 -15.51 -8.01
CA TYR A 23 -43.64 -16.36 -7.09
C TYR A 23 -42.46 -15.61 -6.47
N VAL A 24 -42.25 -15.84 -5.18
CA VAL A 24 -41.02 -15.52 -4.46
C VAL A 24 -40.68 -16.67 -3.50
N ASN A 25 -39.38 -16.92 -3.27
CA ASN A 25 -38.93 -17.95 -2.36
C ASN A 25 -38.67 -17.39 -0.95
N LYS A 26 -38.36 -18.30 0.00
CA LYS A 26 -38.00 -17.94 1.37
C LYS A 26 -36.71 -17.10 1.47
N GLY A 27 -35.76 -17.23 0.51
CA GLY A 27 -34.58 -16.38 0.43
C GLY A 27 -34.94 -14.92 0.24
N PHE A 28 -35.89 -14.63 -0.65
CA PHE A 28 -36.40 -13.29 -0.90
C PHE A 28 -37.05 -12.67 0.37
N GLU A 29 -37.90 -13.44 1.08
CA GLU A 29 -38.51 -12.96 2.34
C GLU A 29 -37.48 -12.59 3.39
N ARG A 30 -36.48 -13.48 3.59
CA ARG A 30 -35.38 -13.22 4.56
C ARG A 30 -34.55 -11.99 4.18
N MET A 31 -34.25 -11.84 2.91
CA MET A 31 -33.41 -10.76 2.41
C MET A 31 -34.11 -9.40 2.45
N THR A 32 -35.39 -9.35 2.09
CA THR A 32 -36.14 -8.09 1.94
C THR A 32 -37.02 -7.73 3.12
N GLY A 33 -37.35 -8.69 3.97
CA GLY A 33 -38.27 -8.53 5.10
C GLY A 33 -39.77 -8.50 4.69
N TYR A 34 -40.09 -8.64 3.41
CA TYR A 34 -41.47 -8.71 2.94
C TYR A 34 -41.98 -10.14 2.90
N ALA A 35 -43.16 -10.40 3.43
CA ALA A 35 -43.79 -11.70 3.31
C ALA A 35 -44.35 -11.94 1.87
N VAL A 36 -44.42 -13.22 1.45
CA VAL A 36 -44.94 -13.62 0.12
C VAL A 36 -46.27 -12.94 -0.17
N ALA A 37 -47.23 -12.98 0.78
CA ALA A 37 -48.59 -12.41 0.61
C ALA A 37 -48.58 -10.88 0.36
N GLU A 38 -47.53 -10.17 0.75
CA GLU A 38 -47.44 -8.72 0.57
C GLU A 38 -46.91 -8.30 -0.79
N VAL A 39 -46.23 -9.22 -1.48
CA VAL A 39 -45.49 -8.90 -2.72
C VAL A 39 -46.07 -9.57 -3.96
N LEU A 40 -46.83 -10.65 -3.84
CA LEU A 40 -47.53 -11.26 -4.98
C LEU A 40 -48.50 -10.27 -5.61
N GLY A 41 -48.52 -10.23 -6.93
CA GLY A 41 -49.32 -9.28 -7.71
C GLY A 41 -48.73 -7.86 -7.84
N ARG A 42 -47.59 -7.57 -7.19
CA ARG A 42 -46.88 -6.28 -7.31
C ARG A 42 -45.65 -6.41 -8.22
N ASN A 43 -45.27 -5.29 -8.83
CA ASN A 43 -43.99 -5.22 -9.55
C ASN A 43 -42.85 -5.04 -8.57
N CYS A 44 -41.72 -5.75 -8.80
CA CYS A 44 -40.55 -5.78 -7.90
C CYS A 44 -39.88 -4.41 -7.68
N ARG A 45 -40.24 -3.37 -8.46
CA ARG A 45 -39.75 -2.00 -8.27
C ARG A 45 -40.08 -1.38 -6.91
N PHE A 46 -40.97 -1.99 -6.12
CA PHE A 46 -41.25 -1.53 -4.75
C PHE A 46 -40.02 -1.58 -3.83
N LEU A 47 -38.98 -2.33 -4.22
CA LEU A 47 -37.68 -2.33 -3.54
C LEU A 47 -36.81 -1.11 -3.87
N GLN A 48 -37.20 -0.30 -4.87
CA GLN A 48 -36.47 0.91 -5.25
C GLN A 48 -36.92 2.09 -4.36
N GLY A 49 -35.98 3.04 -4.16
CA GLY A 49 -36.22 4.23 -3.35
C GLY A 49 -35.38 5.42 -3.79
N PRO A 50 -35.29 6.48 -2.97
CA PRO A 50 -34.69 7.76 -3.37
C PRO A 50 -33.24 7.66 -3.80
N GLU A 51 -32.44 6.76 -3.19
CA GLU A 51 -31.02 6.60 -3.47
C GLU A 51 -30.72 5.51 -4.51
N THR A 52 -31.76 4.88 -5.06
CA THR A 52 -31.58 3.87 -6.10
C THR A 52 -31.04 4.49 -7.38
N GLY A 53 -29.90 4.01 -7.87
CA GLY A 53 -29.20 4.56 -9.03
C GLY A 53 -30.02 4.55 -10.31
N ALA A 54 -30.15 5.71 -10.96
CA ALA A 54 -30.93 5.88 -12.19
C ALA A 54 -30.40 5.03 -13.35
N GLU A 55 -29.09 4.82 -13.44
CA GLU A 55 -28.46 4.00 -14.49
C GLU A 55 -28.87 2.52 -14.40
N ALA A 56 -28.82 1.95 -13.18
CA ALA A 56 -29.26 0.58 -12.96
C ALA A 56 -30.76 0.39 -13.26
N ILE A 57 -31.60 1.39 -12.92
CA ILE A 57 -33.02 1.38 -13.25
C ILE A 57 -33.23 1.43 -14.78
N ALA A 58 -32.47 2.27 -15.48
CA ALA A 58 -32.55 2.39 -16.94
C ALA A 58 -32.15 1.08 -17.63
N GLU A 59 -31.06 0.44 -17.16
CA GLU A 59 -30.60 -0.83 -17.67
C GLU A 59 -31.63 -1.95 -17.49
N ILE A 60 -32.22 -2.07 -16.29
CA ILE A 60 -33.30 -3.04 -16.04
C ILE A 60 -34.48 -2.79 -16.96
N ARG A 61 -34.90 -1.54 -17.15
CA ARG A 61 -36.05 -1.18 -18.04
C ARG A 61 -35.75 -1.57 -19.48
N ALA A 62 -34.57 -1.25 -19.99
CA ALA A 62 -34.14 -1.58 -21.33
C ALA A 62 -34.10 -3.11 -21.53
N ALA A 63 -33.48 -3.86 -20.61
CA ALA A 63 -33.40 -5.32 -20.69
C ALA A 63 -34.78 -5.98 -20.68
N LEU A 64 -35.71 -5.52 -19.85
CA LEU A 64 -37.07 -6.00 -19.81
C LEU A 64 -37.85 -5.67 -21.08
N ALA A 65 -37.62 -4.50 -21.69
CA ALA A 65 -38.26 -4.10 -22.95
C ALA A 65 -37.76 -4.93 -24.13
N ASP A 66 -36.45 -5.20 -24.18
CA ASP A 66 -35.79 -5.95 -25.23
C ASP A 66 -35.87 -7.49 -25.00
N CYS A 67 -36.52 -7.92 -23.91
CA CYS A 67 -36.62 -9.34 -23.53
C CYS A 67 -35.27 -10.05 -23.51
N ARG A 68 -34.23 -9.38 -22.95
CA ARG A 68 -32.87 -9.89 -22.81
C ARG A 68 -32.47 -10.09 -21.35
N GLU A 69 -31.42 -10.83 -21.13
CA GLU A 69 -30.82 -10.98 -19.82
C GLU A 69 -30.23 -9.65 -19.29
N CYS A 70 -30.24 -9.50 -17.97
CA CYS A 70 -29.72 -8.33 -17.28
C CYS A 70 -29.01 -8.76 -15.99
N LEU A 71 -27.82 -8.22 -15.73
CA LEU A 71 -27.11 -8.37 -14.47
C LEU A 71 -26.68 -6.97 -14.00
N VAL A 72 -27.21 -6.54 -12.86
CA VAL A 72 -26.89 -5.24 -12.26
C VAL A 72 -26.70 -5.35 -10.76
N GLU A 73 -25.93 -4.44 -10.20
CA GLU A 73 -25.93 -4.18 -8.75
C GLU A 73 -26.69 -2.88 -8.50
N ILE A 74 -27.73 -2.97 -7.70
CA ILE A 74 -28.67 -1.88 -7.46
C ILE A 74 -28.96 -1.71 -5.97
N LEU A 75 -28.99 -0.46 -5.49
CA LEU A 75 -29.38 -0.18 -4.12
C LEU A 75 -30.89 -0.34 -3.98
N ASN A 76 -31.29 -1.24 -3.09
CA ASN A 76 -32.69 -1.52 -2.76
C ASN A 76 -32.98 -1.23 -1.30
N TYR A 77 -34.28 -1.19 -0.97
CA TYR A 77 -34.79 -0.92 0.37
C TYR A 77 -35.56 -2.14 0.88
N ARG A 78 -35.26 -2.54 2.13
CA ARG A 78 -36.03 -3.56 2.83
C ARG A 78 -37.32 -2.97 3.38
N LYS A 79 -38.18 -3.82 3.88
CA LYS A 79 -39.45 -3.43 4.52
C LYS A 79 -39.29 -2.49 5.71
N ASP A 80 -38.21 -2.64 6.46
CA ASP A 80 -37.90 -1.79 7.63
C ASP A 80 -37.25 -0.45 7.26
N GLY A 81 -37.06 -0.19 5.97
CA GLY A 81 -36.44 1.04 5.46
C GLY A 81 -34.90 0.98 5.36
N SER A 82 -34.26 -0.07 5.85
CA SER A 82 -32.82 -0.25 5.65
C SER A 82 -32.50 -0.51 4.19
N THR A 83 -31.31 -0.11 3.77
CA THR A 83 -30.81 -0.31 2.41
C THR A 83 -29.95 -1.57 2.30
N PHE A 84 -29.87 -2.12 1.10
CA PHE A 84 -28.95 -3.18 0.76
C PHE A 84 -28.55 -3.13 -0.70
N TRP A 85 -27.33 -3.52 -1.01
CA TRP A 85 -26.88 -3.70 -2.39
C TRP A 85 -27.34 -5.05 -2.90
N ASN A 86 -28.23 -5.00 -3.88
CA ASN A 86 -28.81 -6.17 -4.52
C ASN A 86 -28.10 -6.44 -5.85
N ARG A 87 -27.38 -7.58 -5.94
CA ARG A 87 -26.93 -8.11 -7.22
C ARG A 87 -28.10 -8.86 -7.84
N LEU A 88 -28.74 -8.23 -8.82
CA LEU A 88 -29.93 -8.71 -9.50
C LEU A 88 -29.59 -9.25 -10.89
N SER A 89 -29.85 -10.54 -11.09
CA SER A 89 -29.86 -11.18 -12.40
C SER A 89 -31.27 -11.41 -12.85
N ILE A 90 -31.63 -10.98 -14.06
CA ILE A 90 -32.96 -11.20 -14.66
C ILE A 90 -32.77 -12.01 -15.94
N THR A 91 -33.51 -13.11 -16.06
CA THR A 91 -33.48 -13.98 -17.24
C THR A 91 -34.91 -14.16 -17.78
N PRO A 92 -35.17 -13.90 -19.09
CA PRO A 92 -36.44 -14.18 -19.73
C PRO A 92 -36.65 -15.67 -19.94
N VAL A 93 -37.85 -16.13 -19.63
CA VAL A 93 -38.31 -17.52 -19.93
C VAL A 93 -39.24 -17.47 -21.12
N ARG A 94 -38.95 -18.29 -22.14
CA ARG A 94 -39.70 -18.35 -23.39
C ARG A 94 -40.46 -19.66 -23.49
N ASP A 95 -41.62 -19.61 -24.13
CA ASP A 95 -42.37 -20.79 -24.52
C ASP A 95 -41.80 -21.44 -25.80
N PRO A 96 -42.32 -22.59 -26.25
CA PRO A 96 -41.89 -23.24 -27.49
C PRO A 96 -42.08 -22.40 -28.76
N SER A 97 -42.90 -21.36 -28.72
CA SER A 97 -43.09 -20.43 -29.85
C SER A 97 -42.06 -19.30 -29.87
N GLY A 98 -41.22 -19.19 -28.80
CA GLY A 98 -40.21 -18.16 -28.63
C GLY A 98 -40.72 -16.92 -27.93
N GLU A 99 -42.00 -16.86 -27.53
CA GLU A 99 -42.57 -15.73 -26.81
C GLU A 99 -42.14 -15.75 -25.33
N VAL A 100 -41.80 -14.57 -24.78
CA VAL A 100 -41.45 -14.42 -23.37
C VAL A 100 -42.69 -14.50 -22.51
N THR A 101 -42.76 -15.50 -21.66
CA THR A 101 -43.87 -15.72 -20.75
C THR A 101 -43.60 -15.23 -19.33
N HIS A 102 -42.37 -15.32 -18.87
CA HIS A 102 -41.99 -14.93 -17.52
C HIS A 102 -40.59 -14.31 -17.50
N PHE A 103 -40.27 -13.61 -16.40
CA PHE A 103 -38.91 -13.25 -16.04
C PHE A 103 -38.56 -13.89 -14.69
N ILE A 104 -37.40 -14.58 -14.64
CA ILE A 104 -36.85 -15.07 -13.40
C ILE A 104 -35.83 -14.04 -12.90
N GLY A 105 -35.98 -13.57 -11.67
CA GLY A 105 -35.02 -12.72 -10.97
C GLY A 105 -34.31 -13.52 -9.90
N ILE A 106 -32.97 -13.50 -9.92
CA ILE A 106 -32.13 -14.02 -8.84
C ILE A 106 -31.47 -12.82 -8.18
N GLN A 107 -31.58 -12.74 -6.87
CA GLN A 107 -31.18 -11.60 -6.07
C GLN A 107 -30.24 -12.05 -4.95
N SER A 108 -29.11 -11.40 -4.83
CA SER A 108 -28.12 -11.67 -3.78
C SER A 108 -27.78 -10.37 -3.06
N ASP A 109 -27.85 -10.38 -1.74
CA ASP A 109 -27.37 -9.28 -0.92
C ASP A 109 -25.83 -9.28 -0.92
N VAL A 110 -25.24 -8.26 -1.53
CA VAL A 110 -23.79 -8.09 -1.63
C VAL A 110 -23.27 -6.93 -0.78
N THR A 111 -24.09 -6.43 0.16
CA THR A 111 -23.76 -5.29 1.03
C THR A 111 -22.49 -5.53 1.81
N ALA A 112 -22.44 -6.63 2.56
CA ALA A 112 -21.25 -6.96 3.38
C ALA A 112 -19.97 -7.13 2.54
N ARG A 113 -20.09 -7.67 1.30
CA ARG A 113 -18.96 -7.76 0.38
C ARG A 113 -18.47 -6.38 -0.04
N ARG A 114 -19.38 -5.47 -0.45
CA ARG A 114 -19.02 -4.11 -0.84
C ARG A 114 -18.42 -3.31 0.30
N GLU A 115 -19.01 -3.37 1.49
CA GLU A 115 -18.47 -2.70 2.69
C GLU A 115 -17.07 -3.18 3.03
N ALA A 116 -16.79 -4.48 2.91
CA ALA A 116 -15.46 -5.03 3.13
C ALA A 116 -14.45 -4.59 2.05
N GLU A 117 -14.86 -4.58 0.77
CA GLU A 117 -14.04 -4.11 -0.35
C GLU A 117 -13.71 -2.60 -0.23
N ASP A 118 -14.69 -1.78 0.12
CA ASP A 118 -14.51 -0.34 0.32
C ASP A 118 -13.62 -0.05 1.53
N GLY A 119 -13.83 -0.71 2.67
CA GLY A 119 -12.99 -0.58 3.85
C GLY A 119 -11.55 -1.02 3.61
N LEU A 120 -11.33 -2.09 2.83
CA LEU A 120 -9.98 -2.52 2.44
C LEU A 120 -9.30 -1.48 1.53
N ARG A 121 -10.05 -0.91 0.57
CA ARG A 121 -9.54 0.14 -0.32
C ARG A 121 -9.12 1.39 0.46
N GLU A 122 -9.99 1.88 1.36
CA GLU A 122 -9.69 3.05 2.20
C GLU A 122 -8.47 2.82 3.09
N SER A 123 -8.37 1.63 3.70
CA SER A 123 -7.23 1.26 4.53
C SER A 123 -5.93 1.20 3.72
N LYS A 124 -5.99 0.66 2.50
CA LYS A 124 -4.84 0.59 1.59
C LYS A 124 -4.38 2.00 1.16
N GLU A 125 -5.30 2.87 0.77
CA GLU A 125 -5.01 4.25 0.37
C GLU A 125 -4.37 5.05 1.50
N ALA A 126 -4.88 4.89 2.74
CA ALA A 126 -4.32 5.54 3.92
C ALA A 126 -2.89 5.04 4.23
N LEU A 127 -2.65 3.73 4.11
CA LEU A 127 -1.31 3.15 4.28
C LEU A 127 -0.33 3.66 3.23
N GLU A 128 -0.70 3.65 1.96
CA GLU A 128 0.14 4.15 0.86
C GLU A 128 0.48 5.64 1.02
N LEU A 129 -0.48 6.44 1.49
CA LEU A 129 -0.22 7.85 1.80
C LEU A 129 0.79 7.98 2.94
N GLY A 130 0.64 7.20 4.01
CA GLY A 130 1.57 7.18 5.15
C GLY A 130 3.00 6.81 4.72
N LEU A 131 3.15 5.77 3.89
CA LEU A 131 4.46 5.36 3.35
C LEU A 131 5.10 6.45 2.48
N ARG A 132 4.32 7.09 1.61
CA ARG A 132 4.81 8.20 0.77
C ARG A 132 5.28 9.41 1.58
N LEU A 133 4.59 9.73 2.68
CA LEU A 133 5.02 10.81 3.57
C LEU A 133 6.33 10.45 4.29
N ALA A 134 6.45 9.23 4.79
CA ALA A 134 7.69 8.74 5.41
C ALA A 134 8.87 8.73 4.43
N ALA A 135 8.64 8.34 3.17
CA ALA A 135 9.65 8.40 2.11
C ALA A 135 10.18 9.80 1.84
N ARG A 136 9.29 10.81 1.85
CA ARG A 136 9.70 12.22 1.73
C ARG A 136 10.61 12.68 2.88
N VAL A 137 10.30 12.26 4.10
CA VAL A 137 11.16 12.56 5.26
C VAL A 137 12.52 11.88 5.09
N GLN A 138 12.56 10.61 4.68
CA GLN A 138 13.81 9.90 4.43
C GLN A 138 14.66 10.60 3.35
N GLN A 139 14.04 10.98 2.22
CA GLN A 139 14.74 11.69 1.14
C GLN A 139 15.27 13.06 1.58
N ALA A 140 14.56 13.78 2.44
CA ALA A 140 15.01 15.07 2.97
C ALA A 140 16.23 14.99 3.88
N LEU A 141 16.56 13.79 4.40
CA LEU A 141 17.72 13.55 5.24
C LEU A 141 18.97 13.10 4.42
N LEU A 142 18.81 12.82 3.15
CA LEU A 142 19.95 12.52 2.28
C LEU A 142 20.81 13.79 2.07
N PRO A 143 22.13 13.63 1.92
CA PRO A 143 22.99 14.76 1.54
C PRO A 143 22.59 15.31 0.17
N PRO A 144 22.97 16.54 -0.18
CA PRO A 144 22.82 17.02 -1.54
C PRO A 144 23.44 16.05 -2.55
N PRO A 145 22.86 15.86 -3.76
CA PRO A 145 23.37 14.92 -4.76
C PRO A 145 24.83 15.15 -5.15
N GLU A 146 25.30 16.39 -5.02
CA GLU A 146 26.70 16.77 -5.23
C GLU A 146 27.16 17.65 -4.08
N VAL A 147 28.35 17.38 -3.56
CA VAL A 147 29.03 18.15 -2.51
C VAL A 147 30.45 18.47 -2.98
N ALA A 148 30.86 19.72 -2.87
CA ALA A 148 32.23 20.15 -3.18
C ALA A 148 32.86 20.77 -1.93
N VAL A 149 33.93 20.19 -1.43
CA VAL A 149 34.66 20.67 -0.24
C VAL A 149 36.15 20.42 -0.40
N GLY A 150 36.98 21.43 -0.13
CA GLY A 150 38.43 21.31 -0.10
C GLY A 150 39.05 20.77 -1.39
N GLY A 151 38.47 21.10 -2.56
CA GLY A 151 38.93 20.58 -3.85
C GLY A 151 38.42 19.21 -4.23
N LEU A 152 37.67 18.55 -3.33
CA LEU A 152 37.01 17.26 -3.60
C LEU A 152 35.60 17.51 -4.17
N ARG A 153 35.19 16.67 -5.10
CA ARG A 153 33.80 16.60 -5.59
C ARG A 153 33.26 15.20 -5.28
N ILE A 154 32.19 15.17 -4.53
CA ILE A 154 31.50 13.92 -4.12
C ILE A 154 30.11 13.97 -4.74
N ALA A 155 29.74 12.92 -5.44
CA ALA A 155 28.40 12.74 -5.95
C ALA A 155 27.85 11.38 -5.54
N HIS A 156 26.55 11.30 -5.33
CA HIS A 156 25.86 10.04 -5.04
C HIS A 156 24.60 9.91 -5.86
N VAL A 157 24.17 8.67 -6.06
CA VAL A 157 22.90 8.31 -6.67
C VAL A 157 22.16 7.41 -5.69
N PHE A 158 20.89 7.73 -5.43
CA PHE A 158 20.05 6.98 -4.50
C PHE A 158 18.73 6.62 -5.19
N HIS A 159 18.49 5.32 -5.36
CA HIS A 159 17.26 4.78 -5.94
C HIS A 159 16.67 3.73 -5.00
N PRO A 160 15.63 4.09 -4.22
CA PRO A 160 14.95 3.12 -3.35
C PRO A 160 14.23 2.06 -4.20
N CYS A 161 14.21 0.82 -3.74
CA CYS A 161 13.50 -0.28 -4.40
C CYS A 161 11.99 -0.27 -4.13
N ASP A 162 11.59 0.27 -2.97
CA ASP A 162 10.20 0.47 -2.53
C ASP A 162 9.99 1.94 -2.15
N GLU A 163 8.83 2.28 -1.59
CA GLU A 163 8.59 3.63 -1.06
C GLU A 163 9.62 4.03 0.00
N LEU A 164 10.07 3.07 0.84
CA LEU A 164 11.07 3.28 1.88
C LEU A 164 12.29 2.39 1.65
N ALA A 165 13.49 2.99 1.75
CA ALA A 165 14.75 2.28 1.56
C ALA A 165 15.36 1.82 2.88
N GLY A 166 15.96 0.61 2.88
CA GLY A 166 16.88 0.15 3.91
C GLY A 166 18.26 0.79 3.80
N ASP A 167 18.61 1.25 2.61
CA ASP A 167 19.89 1.88 2.32
C ASP A 167 20.00 3.28 2.94
N GLY A 168 21.21 3.72 3.19
CA GLY A 168 21.53 5.07 3.63
C GLY A 168 22.88 5.54 3.10
N VAL A 169 22.97 6.83 2.83
CA VAL A 169 24.20 7.51 2.46
C VAL A 169 24.34 8.78 3.26
N GLY A 170 25.52 9.09 3.72
CA GLY A 170 25.82 10.34 4.41
C GLY A 170 27.18 10.91 4.08
N ILE A 171 27.21 12.25 4.00
CA ILE A 171 28.40 13.07 3.85
C ILE A 171 28.30 14.13 4.92
N VAL A 172 29.17 14.07 5.91
CA VAL A 172 29.11 14.91 7.12
C VAL A 172 30.42 15.64 7.33
N THR A 173 30.34 16.89 7.76
CA THR A 173 31.53 17.64 8.18
C THR A 173 31.93 17.26 9.59
N LEU A 174 33.20 16.96 9.77
CA LEU A 174 33.81 16.56 11.03
C LEU A 174 34.80 17.63 11.53
N PRO A 175 35.19 17.61 12.82
CA PRO A 175 36.22 18.51 13.35
C PRO A 175 37.50 18.50 12.52
N GLY A 176 38.14 19.69 12.35
CA GLY A 176 39.37 19.85 11.57
C GLY A 176 39.15 19.78 10.07
N ASP A 177 38.02 20.27 9.56
CA ASP A 177 37.63 20.33 8.15
C ASP A 177 37.69 18.98 7.42
N ARG A 178 37.57 17.88 8.19
CA ARG A 178 37.47 16.54 7.64
C ARG A 178 36.06 16.19 7.22
N LEU A 179 35.94 15.22 6.32
CA LEU A 179 34.65 14.70 5.84
C LEU A 179 34.46 13.25 6.30
N GLY A 180 33.34 13.00 6.97
CA GLY A 180 32.84 11.65 7.17
C GLY A 180 31.96 11.23 5.99
N ILE A 181 32.23 10.09 5.40
CA ILE A 181 31.46 9.53 4.29
C ILE A 181 31.04 8.12 4.68
N TYR A 182 29.75 7.81 4.58
CA TYR A 182 29.27 6.47 4.86
C TYR A 182 28.19 6.00 3.88
N LEU A 183 28.15 4.70 3.71
CA LEU A 183 27.10 3.95 3.03
C LEU A 183 26.60 2.87 3.99
N LEU A 184 25.31 2.69 4.03
CA LEU A 184 24.61 1.68 4.84
C LEU A 184 23.69 0.87 3.93
N ASP A 185 23.61 -0.43 4.19
CA ASP A 185 22.65 -1.33 3.54
C ASP A 185 22.07 -2.25 4.62
N VAL A 186 20.80 -2.03 4.94
CA VAL A 186 20.09 -2.81 5.96
C VAL A 186 19.37 -3.99 5.29
N SER A 187 19.58 -5.16 5.83
CA SER A 187 18.98 -6.40 5.32
C SER A 187 17.46 -6.34 5.28
N GLY A 188 16.87 -6.69 4.12
CA GLY A 188 15.43 -6.66 3.86
C GLY A 188 14.96 -5.32 3.33
N HIS A 189 13.64 -5.14 3.26
CA HIS A 189 12.99 -3.95 2.70
C HIS A 189 11.77 -3.53 3.53
N GLY A 190 11.20 -2.39 3.17
CA GLY A 190 10.00 -1.84 3.81
C GLY A 190 10.29 -1.12 5.13
N VAL A 191 9.24 -0.91 5.92
CA VAL A 191 9.25 -0.02 7.10
C VAL A 191 10.31 -0.39 8.14
N GLY A 192 10.51 -1.68 8.42
CA GLY A 192 11.48 -2.13 9.43
C GLY A 192 12.92 -1.78 9.06
N ALA A 193 13.33 -2.08 7.83
CA ALA A 193 14.65 -1.76 7.31
C ALA A 193 14.87 -0.23 7.25
N ALA A 194 13.88 0.51 6.80
CA ALA A 194 13.93 1.97 6.74
C ALA A 194 14.07 2.63 8.13
N LEU A 195 13.37 2.14 9.15
CA LEU A 195 13.49 2.66 10.52
C LEU A 195 14.89 2.39 11.11
N LEU A 196 15.47 1.22 10.83
CA LEU A 196 16.84 0.94 11.26
C LEU A 196 17.84 1.83 10.50
N SER A 197 17.69 1.98 9.19
CA SER A 197 18.51 2.90 8.39
C SER A 197 18.43 4.33 8.91
N PHE A 198 17.21 4.83 9.21
CA PHE A 198 17.00 6.15 9.81
C PHE A 198 17.74 6.28 11.15
N THR A 199 17.62 5.28 12.03
CA THR A 199 18.27 5.27 13.34
C THR A 199 19.79 5.32 13.19
N LEU A 200 20.35 4.55 12.28
CA LEU A 200 21.79 4.53 12.00
C LEU A 200 22.26 5.87 11.43
N ASN A 201 21.54 6.45 10.46
CA ASN A 201 21.85 7.76 9.91
C ASN A 201 21.84 8.84 11.00
N HIS A 202 20.85 8.80 11.92
CA HIS A 202 20.77 9.73 13.04
C HIS A 202 21.98 9.62 13.97
N LEU A 203 22.39 8.41 14.33
CA LEU A 203 23.57 8.18 15.20
C LEU A 203 24.92 8.53 14.52
N LEU A 204 24.96 8.47 13.19
CA LEU A 204 26.11 8.88 12.39
C LEU A 204 26.09 10.39 12.05
N SER A 205 25.14 11.15 12.56
CA SER A 205 25.14 12.61 12.45
C SER A 205 26.03 13.22 13.54
N PRO A 206 27.00 14.07 13.20
CA PRO A 206 27.90 14.69 14.20
C PRO A 206 27.22 15.73 15.09
N THR A 207 26.00 16.17 14.75
CA THR A 207 25.25 17.23 15.46
C THR A 207 24.40 16.71 16.61
N VAL A 208 24.31 15.39 16.79
CA VAL A 208 23.45 14.76 17.80
C VAL A 208 24.24 14.45 19.05
N GLU A 209 23.64 14.71 20.22
CA GLU A 209 24.22 14.27 21.49
C GLU A 209 24.37 12.75 21.53
N GLY A 210 25.56 12.28 21.86
CA GLY A 210 25.90 10.84 21.78
C GLY A 210 26.29 10.36 20.38
N ALA A 211 26.58 11.27 19.44
CA ALA A 211 27.06 10.95 18.10
C ALA A 211 28.25 9.98 18.14
N LEU A 212 28.23 8.99 17.22
CA LEU A 212 29.29 7.99 17.17
C LEU A 212 30.59 8.48 16.52
N LEU A 213 30.52 9.56 15.73
CA LEU A 213 31.60 10.05 14.87
C LEU A 213 32.54 11.02 15.57
N THR A 214 32.12 11.61 16.68
CA THR A 214 32.90 12.59 17.43
C THR A 214 32.93 12.26 18.91
N GLU A 215 34.01 12.60 19.59
CA GLU A 215 34.14 12.51 21.04
C GLU A 215 34.91 13.71 21.57
N ASN A 216 34.75 14.03 22.85
CA ASN A 216 35.52 15.11 23.51
C ASN A 216 36.78 14.46 24.15
N ASP A 217 37.94 14.85 23.69
CA ASP A 217 39.24 14.33 24.20
C ASP A 217 39.88 15.20 25.29
N GLY A 218 39.16 16.19 25.79
CA GLY A 218 39.63 17.13 26.79
C GLY A 218 40.27 18.40 26.21
N ALA A 219 40.64 18.41 24.94
CA ALA A 219 41.12 19.57 24.19
C ALA A 219 40.02 20.14 23.28
N GLY A 220 38.94 19.38 23.07
CA GLY A 220 37.80 19.77 22.24
C GLY A 220 37.18 18.57 21.51
N PRO A 221 36.31 18.83 20.54
CA PRO A 221 35.71 17.77 19.73
C PRO A 221 36.75 17.14 18.81
N ALA A 222 36.95 15.82 18.95
CA ALA A 222 37.86 15.01 18.15
C ALA A 222 37.10 14.00 17.29
N VAL A 223 37.67 13.63 16.14
CA VAL A 223 37.09 12.62 15.23
C VAL A 223 37.40 11.21 15.77
N VAL A 224 36.36 10.42 15.91
CA VAL A 224 36.49 9.00 16.29
C VAL A 224 37.02 8.21 15.09
N PRO A 225 38.11 7.42 15.28
CA PRO A 225 38.64 6.60 14.20
C PRO A 225 37.60 5.62 13.62
N PRO A 226 37.58 5.37 12.30
CA PRO A 226 36.58 4.50 11.65
C PRO A 226 36.42 3.12 12.31
N ALA A 227 37.49 2.46 12.69
CA ALA A 227 37.44 1.17 13.37
C ALA A 227 36.65 1.23 14.69
N ARG A 228 36.84 2.28 15.49
CA ARG A 228 36.10 2.48 16.75
C ARG A 228 34.64 2.78 16.52
N VAL A 229 34.27 3.46 15.42
CA VAL A 229 32.87 3.66 15.03
C VAL A 229 32.23 2.30 14.73
N ALA A 230 32.91 1.42 13.98
CA ALA A 230 32.44 0.07 13.71
C ALA A 230 32.22 -0.75 14.98
N GLU A 231 33.16 -0.71 15.93
CA GLU A 231 33.05 -1.40 17.22
C GLU A 231 31.83 -0.88 18.02
N ARG A 232 31.60 0.46 18.05
CA ARG A 232 30.47 1.09 18.73
C ARG A 232 29.13 0.63 18.10
N LEU A 233 29.02 0.66 16.77
CA LEU A 233 27.85 0.20 16.04
C LEU A 233 27.57 -1.30 16.31
N ASN A 234 28.56 -2.16 16.20
CA ASN A 234 28.41 -3.60 16.45
C ASN A 234 27.98 -3.91 17.89
N ARG A 235 28.43 -3.12 18.87
CA ARG A 235 28.02 -3.26 20.27
C ARG A 235 26.58 -2.79 20.50
N GLN A 236 26.17 -1.71 19.82
CA GLN A 236 24.85 -1.09 20.01
C GLN A 236 23.76 -1.87 19.27
N PHE A 237 24.09 -2.47 18.14
CA PHE A 237 23.17 -3.22 17.28
C PHE A 237 23.57 -4.69 17.12
N PRO A 238 23.55 -5.50 18.20
CA PRO A 238 23.85 -6.92 18.09
C PRO A 238 22.73 -7.63 17.31
N MET A 239 23.10 -8.51 16.39
CA MET A 239 22.21 -9.23 15.46
C MET A 239 21.05 -9.98 16.14
N ASN A 240 21.21 -10.36 17.41
CA ASN A 240 20.22 -11.15 18.15
C ASN A 240 18.99 -10.33 18.59
N ARG A 241 19.01 -9.01 18.56
CA ARG A 241 17.92 -8.15 19.07
C ARG A 241 16.84 -7.85 18.05
N THR A 242 17.22 -7.62 16.79
CA THR A 242 16.29 -7.12 15.77
C THR A 242 16.00 -8.12 14.65
N ARG A 243 16.77 -9.23 14.58
CA ARG A 243 16.82 -10.17 13.44
C ARG A 243 17.16 -9.48 12.11
N GLN A 244 17.53 -8.21 12.15
CA GLN A 244 18.02 -7.44 11.02
C GLN A 244 19.52 -7.21 11.23
N TYR A 245 20.27 -7.23 10.16
CA TYR A 245 21.66 -6.84 10.12
C TYR A 245 21.83 -5.77 9.06
N PHE A 246 22.96 -5.09 9.11
CA PHE A 246 23.31 -4.13 8.08
C PHE A 246 24.78 -4.29 7.72
N THR A 247 25.10 -3.92 6.51
CA THR A 247 26.46 -3.74 6.04
C THR A 247 26.76 -2.25 5.96
N PHE A 248 28.01 -1.86 6.11
CA PHE A 248 28.38 -0.46 6.00
C PHE A 248 29.81 -0.27 5.59
N VAL A 249 30.06 0.90 4.97
CA VAL A 249 31.38 1.48 4.80
C VAL A 249 31.34 2.84 5.48
N TYR A 250 32.32 3.14 6.30
CA TYR A 250 32.51 4.46 6.86
C TYR A 250 33.96 4.87 6.71
N GLY A 251 34.18 6.08 6.23
CA GLY A 251 35.52 6.65 6.09
C GLY A 251 35.60 8.12 6.45
N VAL A 252 36.78 8.51 6.87
CA VAL A 252 37.17 9.89 7.14
C VAL A 252 38.16 10.34 6.08
N MET A 253 37.80 11.36 5.33
CA MET A 253 38.61 12.00 4.33
C MET A 253 39.20 13.30 4.88
N ASP A 254 40.50 13.45 4.78
CA ASP A 254 41.19 14.72 5.00
C ASP A 254 41.44 15.40 3.64
N PRO A 255 40.72 16.48 3.33
CA PRO A 255 40.86 17.15 2.03
C PRO A 255 42.23 17.80 1.80
N ALA A 256 42.94 18.16 2.87
CA ALA A 256 44.24 18.82 2.78
C ALA A 256 45.36 17.86 2.37
N SER A 257 45.36 16.65 2.94
CA SER A 257 46.37 15.61 2.65
C SER A 257 45.92 14.62 1.59
N GLY A 258 44.63 14.54 1.28
CA GLY A 258 44.05 13.50 0.44
C GLY A 258 43.99 12.12 1.09
N LEU A 259 44.24 12.03 2.40
CA LEU A 259 44.19 10.78 3.14
C LEU A 259 42.74 10.35 3.39
N PHE A 260 42.40 9.13 2.97
CA PHE A 260 41.13 8.51 3.26
C PHE A 260 41.33 7.25 4.14
N GLN A 261 40.89 7.34 5.39
CA GLN A 261 40.89 6.22 6.34
C GLN A 261 39.46 5.68 6.43
N TYR A 262 39.29 4.36 6.31
CA TYR A 262 37.93 3.78 6.29
C TYR A 262 37.90 2.40 6.97
N VAL A 263 36.67 1.93 7.21
CA VAL A 263 36.35 0.60 7.71
C VAL A 263 35.19 0.03 6.88
N ILE A 264 35.22 -1.29 6.69
CA ILE A 264 34.19 -2.04 6.00
C ILE A 264 33.56 -3.02 6.99
N GLY A 265 32.26 -2.98 7.16
CA GLY A 265 31.46 -3.92 7.93
C GLY A 265 30.55 -4.74 7.02
N GLY A 266 31.06 -5.81 6.40
CA GLY A 266 30.29 -6.71 5.55
C GLY A 266 29.83 -6.14 4.19
N HIS A 267 30.19 -4.92 3.87
CA HIS A 267 29.84 -4.23 2.61
C HIS A 267 30.88 -4.53 1.52
N PRO A 268 30.53 -4.42 0.21
CA PRO A 268 31.51 -4.50 -0.86
C PRO A 268 32.65 -3.48 -0.70
N ALA A 269 33.85 -3.86 -1.07
CA ALA A 269 35.02 -2.98 -0.97
C ALA A 269 34.89 -1.77 -1.93
N PRO A 270 35.35 -0.58 -1.48
CA PRO A 270 35.44 0.59 -2.36
C PRO A 270 36.39 0.31 -3.55
N LEU A 271 36.06 0.90 -4.70
CA LEU A 271 36.92 0.84 -5.88
C LEU A 271 37.67 2.17 -6.06
N LEU A 272 38.99 2.08 -6.12
CA LEU A 272 39.83 3.20 -6.50
C LEU A 272 40.07 3.18 -8.01
N PHE A 273 39.78 4.28 -8.66
CA PHE A 273 40.05 4.52 -10.08
C PHE A 273 41.28 5.46 -10.21
N PRO A 274 42.49 4.96 -10.35
CA PRO A 274 43.66 5.81 -10.50
C PRO A 274 43.63 6.51 -11.86
N THR A 275 44.28 7.69 -11.96
CA THR A 275 44.35 8.45 -13.23
C THR A 275 45.02 7.61 -14.35
N ASN A 276 45.96 6.74 -13.95
CA ASN A 276 46.61 5.83 -14.87
C ASN A 276 46.58 4.40 -14.30
N GLY A 277 45.79 3.53 -14.94
CA GLY A 277 45.71 2.11 -14.55
C GLY A 277 44.27 1.59 -14.40
N PRO A 278 44.09 0.28 -14.20
CA PRO A 278 42.78 -0.31 -13.98
C PRO A 278 42.23 0.02 -12.58
N PRO A 279 40.89 -0.11 -12.38
CA PRO A 279 40.30 -0.01 -11.07
C PRO A 279 40.88 -1.05 -10.10
N VAL A 280 41.10 -0.65 -8.84
CA VAL A 280 41.60 -1.49 -7.78
C VAL A 280 40.60 -1.53 -6.64
N ALA A 281 40.22 -2.73 -6.20
CA ALA A 281 39.45 -2.87 -4.97
C ALA A 281 40.37 -2.56 -3.78
N VAL A 282 39.94 -1.66 -2.92
CA VAL A 282 40.68 -1.23 -1.74
C VAL A 282 40.13 -2.00 -0.56
N ALA A 283 40.93 -2.93 0.01
CA ALA A 283 40.54 -3.78 1.16
C ALA A 283 41.16 -3.28 2.48
#